data_8d162920683ad798c863cd9f266a0297
#
_entry.id   8d162920683ad798c863cd9f266a0297
#
_cell.length_a   1.000
_cell.length_b   1.000
_cell.length_c   1.000
_cell.angle_alpha   90.00
_cell.angle_beta   90.00
_cell.angle_gamma   90.00
#
_symmetry.space_group_name_H-M   'P 1'
#
loop_
_entity.id
_entity.type
_entity.pdbx_description
1 polymer ?
#
loop_
_entity_poly.entity_id
_entity_poly.type
_entity_poly.pdbx_seq_one_letter_code
_entity_poly.pdbx_strand_id
1 'polypeptide(L)'
;IGVRLVGSEMCIRDSYYLCVIGKEQKDEEAVLEHAGKLLEYPDTPYSQEALIARAEILFNRKHFDQALTDYKQLKAKATTTERRQLAATGMLRSAAMMQDDVETIAAATDMLAEAKLTPELRNEALYFRAKAYLNQQADKKAMNDLQALAKDTRTLYGAEAKYLVALQLYKAHEYAAAEKEILNFIEQSTPHAYWLARSFILLSDVYVAMDKKLDARQYLLSLQQNYHADDDIEQMINERLEKLK
;
A
#
# COMPACT_ATOMS: atom_id res chain seq x y z
N ILE A 1 11.41 -26.69 42.43
CA ILE A 1 11.41 -25.43 41.66
C ILE A 1 12.29 -25.57 40.40
N GLY A 2 13.50 -26.18 40.54
CA GLY A 2 14.44 -26.34 39.42
C GLY A 2 13.95 -27.24 38.28
N VAL A 3 13.24 -28.35 38.59
CA VAL A 3 12.76 -29.32 37.60
C VAL A 3 11.66 -28.72 36.72
N ARG A 4 10.83 -27.82 37.23
CA ARG A 4 9.75 -27.18 36.49
C ARG A 4 10.26 -26.11 35.52
N LEU A 5 11.35 -25.40 35.89
CA LEU A 5 12.03 -24.41 35.03
C LEU A 5 12.79 -25.09 33.89
N VAL A 6 13.54 -26.17 34.17
CA VAL A 6 14.27 -26.95 33.16
C VAL A 6 13.30 -27.59 32.14
N GLY A 7 12.14 -28.09 32.57
CA GLY A 7 11.11 -28.63 31.70
C GLY A 7 10.49 -27.57 30.79
N SER A 8 10.27 -26.35 31.26
CA SER A 8 9.72 -25.25 30.46
C SER A 8 10.71 -24.72 29.41
N GLU A 9 11.99 -24.59 29.76
CA GLU A 9 13.04 -24.17 28.81
C GLU A 9 13.26 -25.19 27.70
N MET A 10 13.20 -26.50 28.03
CA MET A 10 13.29 -27.56 27.02
C MET A 10 12.11 -27.54 26.05
N CYS A 11 10.89 -27.38 26.55
CA CYS A 11 9.70 -27.26 25.74
C CYS A 11 9.71 -26.01 24.83
N ILE A 12 10.21 -24.87 25.33
CA ILE A 12 10.35 -23.64 24.57
C ILE A 12 11.34 -23.85 23.41
N ARG A 13 12.51 -24.42 23.68
CA ARG A 13 13.52 -24.68 22.67
C ARG A 13 13.04 -25.69 21.63
N ASP A 14 12.36 -26.75 22.04
CA ASP A 14 11.80 -27.75 21.14
C ASP A 14 10.72 -27.13 20.23
N SER A 15 9.83 -26.31 20.77
CA SER A 15 8.83 -25.57 19.96
C SER A 15 9.50 -24.63 18.95
N TYR A 16 10.60 -23.99 19.32
CA TYR A 16 11.36 -23.15 18.38
C TYR A 16 11.93 -23.97 17.22
N TYR A 17 12.59 -25.10 17.48
CA TYR A 17 13.11 -25.95 16.41
C TYR A 17 12.01 -26.55 15.52
N LEU A 18 10.88 -26.94 16.09
CA LEU A 18 9.72 -27.43 15.34
C LEU A 18 9.10 -26.32 14.46
N CYS A 19 9.06 -25.09 14.95
CA CYS A 19 8.67 -23.94 14.15
C CYS A 19 9.63 -23.71 12.97
N VAL A 20 10.94 -23.82 13.19
CA VAL A 20 11.97 -23.71 12.12
C VAL A 20 11.83 -24.83 11.11
N ILE A 21 11.67 -26.07 11.54
CA ILE A 21 11.46 -27.24 10.68
C ILE A 21 10.18 -27.07 9.84
N GLY A 22 9.08 -26.66 10.47
CA GLY A 22 7.82 -26.38 9.76
C GLY A 22 8.00 -25.33 8.67
N LYS A 23 8.77 -24.28 8.94
CA LYS A 23 9.09 -23.22 7.96
C LYS A 23 9.89 -23.79 6.76
N GLU A 24 10.92 -24.61 7.01
CA GLU A 24 11.70 -25.27 5.96
C GLU A 24 10.85 -26.25 5.11
N GLN A 25 9.91 -26.93 5.75
CA GLN A 25 8.99 -27.88 5.10
C GLN A 25 7.77 -27.20 4.46
N LYS A 26 7.62 -25.87 4.64
CA LYS A 26 6.44 -25.09 4.25
C LYS A 26 5.12 -25.63 4.86
N ASP A 27 5.23 -26.20 6.05
CA ASP A 27 4.09 -26.65 6.86
C ASP A 27 3.61 -25.48 7.75
N GLU A 28 2.69 -24.68 7.21
CA GLU A 28 2.17 -23.51 7.89
C GLU A 28 1.41 -23.88 9.16
N GLU A 29 0.73 -25.03 9.23
CA GLU A 29 0.00 -25.46 10.44
C GLU A 29 0.97 -25.77 11.58
N ALA A 30 2.05 -26.49 11.28
CA ALA A 30 3.10 -26.75 12.27
C ALA A 30 3.74 -25.43 12.77
N VAL A 31 3.99 -24.48 11.86
CA VAL A 31 4.53 -23.16 12.24
C VAL A 31 3.55 -22.42 13.15
N LEU A 32 2.26 -22.35 12.80
CA LEU A 32 1.25 -21.65 13.60
C LEU A 32 1.11 -22.27 15.01
N GLU A 33 1.07 -23.61 15.08
CA GLU A 33 0.98 -24.33 16.35
C GLU A 33 2.18 -24.03 17.26
N HIS A 34 3.40 -24.21 16.72
CA HIS A 34 4.60 -24.09 17.51
C HIS A 34 4.96 -22.63 17.81
N ALA A 35 4.71 -21.69 16.92
CA ALA A 35 4.82 -20.27 17.20
C ALA A 35 3.79 -19.83 18.27
N GLY A 36 2.58 -20.38 18.22
CA GLY A 36 1.56 -20.15 19.26
C GLY A 36 2.05 -20.58 20.65
N LYS A 37 2.61 -21.79 20.77
CA LYS A 37 3.19 -22.31 22.02
C LYS A 37 4.36 -21.44 22.53
N LEU A 38 5.23 -20.96 21.62
CA LEU A 38 6.32 -20.05 21.98
C LEU A 38 5.82 -18.74 22.56
N LEU A 39 4.72 -18.22 22.02
CA LEU A 39 4.16 -16.92 22.43
C LEU A 39 3.36 -16.97 23.74
N GLU A 40 3.08 -18.17 24.28
CA GLU A 40 2.65 -18.34 25.66
C GLU A 40 3.75 -17.90 26.67
N TYR A 41 5.01 -17.84 26.19
CA TYR A 41 6.18 -17.39 26.95
C TYR A 41 6.81 -16.16 26.27
N PRO A 42 6.21 -14.96 26.39
CA PRO A 42 6.53 -13.80 25.56
C PRO A 42 7.93 -13.19 25.78
N ASP A 43 8.61 -13.56 26.85
CA ASP A 43 9.93 -13.01 27.21
C ASP A 43 11.09 -13.94 26.88
N THR A 44 10.90 -14.85 25.93
CA THR A 44 11.96 -15.75 25.47
C THR A 44 12.78 -15.12 24.33
N PRO A 45 14.04 -15.57 24.12
CA PRO A 45 14.86 -15.14 22.99
C PRO A 45 14.21 -15.39 21.62
N TYR A 46 13.25 -16.32 21.55
CA TYR A 46 12.60 -16.77 20.31
C TYR A 46 11.28 -16.03 20.00
N SER A 47 10.82 -15.15 20.90
CA SER A 47 9.52 -14.48 20.76
C SER A 47 9.42 -13.64 19.49
N GLN A 48 10.51 -12.97 19.09
CA GLN A 48 10.49 -12.14 17.88
C GLN A 48 10.37 -12.97 16.60
N GLU A 49 11.11 -14.08 16.51
CA GLU A 49 11.04 -15.02 15.41
C GLU A 49 9.66 -15.68 15.30
N ALA A 50 9.08 -16.05 16.44
CA ALA A 50 7.74 -16.63 16.48
C ALA A 50 6.67 -15.62 16.03
N LEU A 51 6.76 -14.36 16.45
CA LEU A 51 5.88 -13.29 16.01
C LEU A 51 6.00 -13.04 14.50
N ILE A 52 7.23 -13.00 13.96
CA ILE A 52 7.45 -12.82 12.52
C ILE A 52 6.81 -13.98 11.75
N ALA A 53 7.14 -15.22 12.12
CA ALA A 53 6.67 -16.40 11.40
C ALA A 53 5.14 -16.52 11.41
N ARG A 54 4.50 -16.26 12.56
CA ARG A 54 3.05 -16.31 12.69
C ARG A 54 2.37 -15.17 11.94
N ALA A 55 2.87 -13.95 12.07
CA ALA A 55 2.31 -12.78 11.42
C ALA A 55 2.34 -12.89 9.88
N GLU A 56 3.45 -13.39 9.31
CA GLU A 56 3.59 -13.61 7.87
C GLU A 56 2.53 -14.60 7.34
N ILE A 57 2.33 -15.74 8.04
CA ILE A 57 1.33 -16.73 7.66
C ILE A 57 -0.08 -16.17 7.79
N LEU A 58 -0.39 -15.52 8.92
CA LEU A 58 -1.69 -14.90 9.14
C LEU A 58 -2.02 -13.85 8.08
N PHE A 59 -1.04 -13.02 7.71
CA PHE A 59 -1.20 -12.04 6.65
C PHE A 59 -1.48 -12.70 5.29
N ASN A 60 -0.74 -13.74 4.92
CA ASN A 60 -0.93 -14.48 3.67
C ASN A 60 -2.30 -15.19 3.63
N ARG A 61 -2.79 -15.66 4.77
CA ARG A 61 -4.14 -16.24 4.95
C ARG A 61 -5.24 -15.19 5.07
N LYS A 62 -4.92 -13.90 4.93
CA LYS A 62 -5.85 -12.76 5.03
C LYS A 62 -6.47 -12.58 6.43
N HIS A 63 -5.86 -13.13 7.46
CA HIS A 63 -6.19 -12.86 8.86
C HIS A 63 -5.47 -11.59 9.34
N PHE A 64 -5.82 -10.46 8.72
CA PHE A 64 -5.06 -9.20 8.85
C PHE A 64 -5.13 -8.61 10.26
N ASP A 65 -6.21 -8.79 10.98
CA ASP A 65 -6.41 -8.37 12.37
C ASP A 65 -5.43 -9.05 13.33
N GLN A 66 -5.27 -10.37 13.17
CA GLN A 66 -4.33 -11.16 13.96
C GLN A 66 -2.88 -10.84 13.57
N ALA A 67 -2.61 -10.73 12.27
CA ALA A 67 -1.29 -10.31 11.77
C ALA A 67 -0.90 -8.93 12.31
N LEU A 68 -1.81 -7.96 12.30
CA LEU A 68 -1.61 -6.62 12.86
C LEU A 68 -1.24 -6.68 14.35
N THR A 69 -1.94 -7.54 15.10
CA THR A 69 -1.67 -7.73 16.53
C THR A 69 -0.25 -8.25 16.76
N ASP A 70 0.17 -9.25 15.98
CA ASP A 70 1.52 -9.81 16.08
C ASP A 70 2.60 -8.82 15.66
N TYR A 71 2.39 -8.05 14.58
CA TYR A 71 3.32 -7.00 14.16
C TYR A 71 3.42 -5.87 15.20
N LYS A 72 2.33 -5.50 15.88
CA LYS A 72 2.36 -4.54 17.00
C LYS A 72 3.22 -5.06 18.15
N GLN A 73 3.05 -6.33 18.52
CA GLN A 73 3.87 -6.96 19.55
C GLN A 73 5.35 -7.05 19.12
N LEU A 74 5.62 -7.41 17.89
CA LEU A 74 6.97 -7.45 17.34
C LEU A 74 7.61 -6.06 17.40
N LYS A 75 6.92 -5.01 17.01
CA LYS A 75 7.43 -3.64 17.04
C LYS A 75 7.83 -3.22 18.47
N ALA A 76 7.00 -3.55 19.44
CA ALA A 76 7.28 -3.26 20.87
C ALA A 76 8.52 -3.99 21.41
N LYS A 77 8.81 -5.20 20.87
CA LYS A 77 9.93 -6.04 21.32
C LYS A 77 11.17 -5.94 20.43
N ALA A 78 11.07 -5.30 19.27
CA ALA A 78 12.14 -5.28 18.27
C ALA A 78 13.42 -4.62 18.79
N THR A 79 14.51 -5.37 18.77
CA THR A 79 15.84 -4.93 19.24
C THR A 79 16.68 -4.33 18.11
N THR A 80 16.37 -4.64 16.84
CA THR A 80 17.08 -4.13 15.66
C THR A 80 16.21 -3.23 14.80
N THR A 81 16.86 -2.37 14.02
CA THR A 81 16.17 -1.47 13.07
C THR A 81 15.41 -2.27 12.01
N GLU A 82 15.99 -3.35 11.50
CA GLU A 82 15.41 -4.21 10.47
C GLU A 82 14.10 -4.84 10.96
N ARG A 83 14.09 -5.40 12.19
CA ARG A 83 12.88 -5.97 12.79
C ARG A 83 11.82 -4.92 13.05
N ARG A 84 12.23 -3.72 13.45
CA ARG A 84 11.33 -2.60 13.66
C ARG A 84 10.66 -2.16 12.35
N GLN A 85 11.45 -2.06 11.27
CA GLN A 85 10.93 -1.73 9.93
C GLN A 85 10.03 -2.84 9.38
N LEU A 86 10.39 -4.12 9.56
CA LEU A 86 9.55 -5.25 9.18
C LEU A 86 8.20 -5.18 9.89
N ALA A 87 8.21 -4.98 11.21
CA ALA A 87 6.99 -4.85 12.00
C ALA A 87 6.13 -3.65 11.54
N ALA A 88 6.75 -2.48 11.35
CA ALA A 88 6.05 -1.28 10.89
C ALA A 88 5.41 -1.47 9.51
N THR A 89 6.13 -2.13 8.58
CA THR A 89 5.63 -2.46 7.25
C THR A 89 4.45 -3.44 7.33
N GLY A 90 4.57 -4.48 8.16
CA GLY A 90 3.49 -5.44 8.40
C GLY A 90 2.25 -4.80 9.02
N MET A 91 2.43 -3.90 9.98
CA MET A 91 1.33 -3.12 10.56
C MET A 91 0.61 -2.27 9.52
N LEU A 92 1.36 -1.51 8.72
CA LEU A 92 0.81 -0.65 7.67
C LEU A 92 0.00 -1.46 6.64
N ARG A 93 0.59 -2.54 6.13
CA ARG A 93 -0.08 -3.39 5.13
C ARG A 93 -1.31 -4.06 5.69
N SER A 94 -1.25 -4.59 6.92
CA SER A 94 -2.40 -5.23 7.57
C SER A 94 -3.56 -4.26 7.76
N ALA A 95 -3.29 -3.05 8.26
CA ALA A 95 -4.29 -2.01 8.45
C ALA A 95 -4.94 -1.60 7.10
N ALA A 96 -4.11 -1.40 6.06
CA ALA A 96 -4.59 -1.06 4.73
C ALA A 96 -5.47 -2.16 4.11
N MET A 97 -5.10 -3.44 4.29
CA MET A 97 -5.89 -4.57 3.81
C MET A 97 -7.22 -4.74 4.56
N MET A 98 -7.28 -4.32 5.82
CA MET A 98 -8.53 -4.24 6.61
C MET A 98 -9.39 -3.04 6.22
N GLN A 99 -8.89 -2.13 5.40
CA GLN A 99 -9.52 -0.84 5.11
C GLN A 99 -9.75 0.01 6.38
N ASP A 100 -8.90 -0.18 7.39
CA ASP A 100 -8.91 0.65 8.59
C ASP A 100 -8.07 1.91 8.34
N ASP A 101 -8.74 2.97 7.88
CA ASP A 101 -8.08 4.22 7.53
C ASP A 101 -7.41 4.89 8.74
N VAL A 102 -7.97 4.75 9.93
CA VAL A 102 -7.42 5.35 11.15
C VAL A 102 -6.09 4.68 11.51
N GLU A 103 -6.09 3.35 11.56
CA GLU A 103 -4.89 2.57 11.85
C GLU A 103 -3.84 2.71 10.73
N THR A 104 -4.28 2.76 9.46
CA THR A 104 -3.39 2.98 8.30
C THR A 104 -2.67 4.32 8.40
N ILE A 105 -3.38 5.40 8.71
CA ILE A 105 -2.78 6.73 8.89
C ILE A 105 -1.79 6.73 10.06
N ALA A 106 -2.16 6.10 11.17
CA ALA A 106 -1.30 6.01 12.34
C ALA A 106 0.00 5.23 12.04
N ALA A 107 -0.12 4.04 11.46
CA ALA A 107 1.01 3.19 11.10
C ALA A 107 1.94 3.85 10.08
N ALA A 108 1.38 4.48 9.04
CA ALA A 108 2.15 5.19 8.03
C ALA A 108 2.87 6.42 8.61
N THR A 109 2.22 7.17 9.48
CA THR A 109 2.80 8.37 10.09
C THR A 109 3.96 8.01 10.99
N ASP A 110 3.80 6.96 11.78
CA ASP A 110 4.85 6.45 12.66
C ASP A 110 6.05 5.92 11.85
N MET A 111 5.77 5.18 10.76
CA MET A 111 6.81 4.70 9.83
C MET A 111 7.57 5.85 9.17
N LEU A 112 6.87 6.92 8.74
CA LEU A 112 7.49 8.09 8.09
C LEU A 112 8.34 8.94 9.05
N ALA A 113 8.14 8.81 10.36
CA ALA A 113 8.95 9.47 11.39
C ALA A 113 10.33 8.81 11.59
N GLU A 114 10.54 7.59 11.04
CA GLU A 114 11.81 6.88 11.18
C GLU A 114 12.93 7.52 10.35
N ALA A 115 14.10 7.76 10.97
CA ALA A 115 15.21 8.47 10.36
C ALA A 115 15.87 7.73 9.16
N LYS A 116 15.80 6.39 9.15
CA LYS A 116 16.45 5.54 8.15
C LYS A 116 15.43 4.69 7.40
N LEU A 117 14.50 5.34 6.72
CA LEU A 117 13.52 4.67 5.87
C LEU A 117 14.01 4.64 4.42
N THR A 118 13.96 3.47 3.77
CA THR A 118 14.29 3.38 2.34
C THR A 118 13.29 4.16 1.49
N PRO A 119 13.67 4.61 0.29
CA PRO A 119 12.75 5.31 -0.60
C PRO A 119 11.48 4.49 -0.91
N GLU A 120 11.61 3.17 -1.09
CA GLU A 120 10.50 2.26 -1.40
C GLU A 120 9.50 2.21 -0.24
N LEU A 121 9.97 2.00 0.99
CA LEU A 121 9.12 1.97 2.18
C LEU A 121 8.49 3.34 2.47
N ARG A 122 9.22 4.43 2.19
CA ARG A 122 8.70 5.79 2.29
C ARG A 122 7.56 6.01 1.30
N ASN A 123 7.73 5.61 0.05
CA ASN A 123 6.71 5.74 -0.98
C ASN A 123 5.48 4.89 -0.65
N GLU A 124 5.67 3.66 -0.16
CA GLU A 124 4.58 2.80 0.28
C GLU A 124 3.79 3.45 1.42
N ALA A 125 4.47 3.99 2.43
CA ALA A 125 3.82 4.65 3.56
C ALA A 125 3.05 5.92 3.14
N LEU A 126 3.63 6.76 2.29
CA LEU A 126 2.95 7.93 1.72
C LEU A 126 1.72 7.52 0.91
N TYR A 127 1.82 6.47 0.10
CA TYR A 127 0.72 6.00 -0.73
C TYR A 127 -0.48 5.51 0.10
N PHE A 128 -0.26 4.61 1.04
CA PHE A 128 -1.35 4.10 1.88
C PHE A 128 -1.95 5.21 2.74
N ARG A 129 -1.14 6.14 3.27
CA ARG A 129 -1.64 7.27 4.04
C ARG A 129 -2.46 8.23 3.20
N ALA A 130 -2.02 8.52 1.97
CA ALA A 130 -2.77 9.36 1.04
C ALA A 130 -4.13 8.74 0.70
N LYS A 131 -4.18 7.43 0.40
CA LYS A 131 -5.43 6.70 0.11
C LYS A 131 -6.38 6.74 1.31
N ALA A 132 -5.87 6.50 2.51
CA ALA A 132 -6.67 6.57 3.74
C ALA A 132 -7.19 7.99 4.00
N TYR A 133 -6.39 9.05 3.75
CA TYR A 133 -6.87 10.43 3.83
C TYR A 133 -7.97 10.74 2.80
N LEU A 134 -7.85 10.22 1.56
CA LEU A 134 -8.90 10.39 0.56
C LEU A 134 -10.21 9.72 0.97
N ASN A 135 -10.14 8.51 1.54
CA ASN A 135 -11.31 7.81 2.06
C ASN A 135 -12.01 8.61 3.18
N GLN A 136 -11.23 9.29 4.02
CA GLN A 136 -11.73 10.17 5.08
C GLN A 136 -12.12 11.59 4.60
N GLN A 137 -12.05 11.85 3.29
CA GLN A 137 -12.31 13.17 2.70
C GLN A 137 -11.38 14.28 3.25
N ALA A 138 -10.20 13.89 3.70
CA ALA A 138 -9.15 14.78 4.17
C ALA A 138 -8.23 15.22 3.01
N ASP A 139 -8.80 15.74 1.94
CA ASP A 139 -8.18 15.97 0.64
C ASP A 139 -6.88 16.80 0.72
N LYS A 140 -6.85 17.82 1.58
CA LYS A 140 -5.64 18.64 1.77
C LYS A 140 -4.45 17.85 2.31
N LYS A 141 -4.71 16.90 3.22
CA LYS A 141 -3.66 16.03 3.78
C LYS A 141 -3.21 15.01 2.74
N ALA A 142 -4.17 14.41 2.03
CA ALA A 142 -3.89 13.49 0.94
C ALA A 142 -3.03 14.14 -0.14
N MET A 143 -3.36 15.38 -0.53
CA MET A 143 -2.65 16.13 -1.57
C MET A 143 -1.17 16.31 -1.25
N ASN A 144 -0.78 16.55 -0.01
CA ASN A 144 0.62 16.67 0.39
C ASN A 144 1.41 15.38 0.11
N ASP A 145 0.85 14.24 0.47
CA ASP A 145 1.49 12.93 0.26
C ASP A 145 1.50 12.56 -1.23
N LEU A 146 0.41 12.80 -1.94
CA LEU A 146 0.31 12.55 -3.38
C LEU A 146 1.30 13.40 -4.18
N GLN A 147 1.45 14.69 -3.85
CA GLN A 147 2.42 15.57 -4.51
C GLN A 147 3.88 15.15 -4.24
N ALA A 148 4.16 14.57 -3.07
CA ALA A 148 5.47 14.02 -2.78
C ALA A 148 5.78 12.80 -3.65
N LEU A 149 4.82 11.89 -3.83
CA LEU A 149 4.92 10.69 -4.67
C LEU A 149 4.98 11.03 -6.17
N ALA A 150 4.17 11.99 -6.62
CA ALA A 150 4.03 12.38 -8.03
C ALA A 150 5.33 12.99 -8.64
N LYS A 151 6.36 13.22 -7.83
CA LYS A 151 7.67 13.69 -8.30
C LYS A 151 8.43 12.63 -9.11
N ASP A 152 8.16 11.35 -8.90
CA ASP A 152 8.80 10.25 -9.62
C ASP A 152 7.76 9.29 -10.23
N THR A 153 7.31 9.63 -11.44
CA THR A 153 6.32 8.85 -12.19
C THR A 153 6.86 7.54 -12.79
N ARG A 154 8.13 7.23 -12.59
CA ARG A 154 8.72 5.94 -12.96
C ARG A 154 8.32 4.84 -11.99
N THR A 155 7.90 5.19 -10.77
CA THR A 155 7.35 4.25 -9.79
C THR A 155 5.84 4.12 -9.99
N LEU A 156 5.28 2.94 -9.67
CA LEU A 156 3.84 2.70 -9.74
C LEU A 156 3.07 3.70 -8.88
N TYR A 157 3.51 3.89 -7.62
CA TYR A 157 2.88 4.84 -6.70
C TYR A 157 2.95 6.28 -7.19
N GLY A 158 4.06 6.66 -7.83
CA GLY A 158 4.23 8.00 -8.39
C GLY A 158 3.34 8.26 -9.60
N ALA A 159 3.20 7.29 -10.50
CA ALA A 159 2.31 7.39 -11.65
C ALA A 159 0.83 7.47 -11.23
N GLU A 160 0.39 6.62 -10.30
CA GLU A 160 -0.96 6.70 -9.73
C GLU A 160 -1.18 8.03 -8.99
N ALA A 161 -0.21 8.46 -8.18
CA ALA A 161 -0.31 9.71 -7.44
C ALA A 161 -0.44 10.92 -8.38
N LYS A 162 0.29 10.93 -9.50
CA LYS A 162 0.19 11.98 -10.52
C LYS A 162 -1.23 12.09 -11.07
N TYR A 163 -1.84 10.96 -11.42
CA TYR A 163 -3.24 10.89 -11.81
C TYR A 163 -4.18 11.38 -10.68
N LEU A 164 -3.96 10.93 -9.44
CA LEU A 164 -4.81 11.31 -8.30
C LEU A 164 -4.71 12.80 -7.96
N VAL A 165 -3.55 13.43 -8.09
CA VAL A 165 -3.39 14.88 -7.95
C VAL A 165 -4.28 15.62 -8.95
N ALA A 166 -4.21 15.23 -10.23
CA ALA A 166 -5.05 15.83 -11.27
C ALA A 166 -6.54 15.58 -11.02
N LEU A 167 -6.91 14.39 -10.56
CA LEU A 167 -8.30 14.07 -10.21
C LEU A 167 -8.83 14.92 -9.05
N GLN A 168 -8.02 15.19 -8.02
CA GLN A 168 -8.43 16.07 -6.91
C GLN A 168 -8.62 17.51 -7.38
N LEU A 169 -7.73 18.03 -8.24
CA LEU A 169 -7.89 19.34 -8.87
C LEU A 169 -9.17 19.43 -9.71
N TYR A 170 -9.47 18.40 -10.49
CA TYR A 170 -10.72 18.32 -11.24
C TYR A 170 -11.96 18.34 -10.33
N LYS A 171 -11.96 17.54 -9.25
CA LYS A 171 -13.04 17.51 -8.27
C LYS A 171 -13.23 18.85 -7.54
N ALA A 172 -12.14 19.60 -7.34
CA ALA A 172 -12.17 20.94 -6.78
C ALA A 172 -12.59 22.02 -7.80
N HIS A 173 -12.96 21.64 -9.04
CA HIS A 173 -13.27 22.52 -10.16
C HIS A 173 -12.11 23.42 -10.60
N GLU A 174 -10.87 23.07 -10.23
CA GLU A 174 -9.63 23.73 -10.65
C GLU A 174 -9.17 23.21 -12.01
N TYR A 175 -10.02 23.33 -13.06
CA TYR A 175 -9.85 22.69 -14.35
C TYR A 175 -8.55 23.04 -15.06
N ALA A 176 -8.15 24.32 -15.03
CA ALA A 176 -6.90 24.75 -15.65
C ALA A 176 -5.66 24.15 -14.97
N ALA A 177 -5.70 24.00 -13.63
CA ALA A 177 -4.65 23.33 -12.88
C ALA A 177 -4.61 21.83 -13.18
N ALA A 178 -5.77 21.18 -13.26
CA ALA A 178 -5.89 19.78 -13.61
C ALA A 178 -5.35 19.51 -15.04
N GLU A 179 -5.73 20.33 -16.02
CA GLU A 179 -5.21 20.27 -17.40
C GLU A 179 -3.67 20.34 -17.41
N LYS A 180 -3.10 21.34 -16.74
CA LYS A 180 -1.65 21.52 -16.66
C LYS A 180 -0.95 20.31 -16.04
N GLU A 181 -1.52 19.74 -14.96
CA GLU A 181 -0.96 18.59 -14.26
C GLU A 181 -0.96 17.33 -15.12
N ILE A 182 -2.04 17.12 -15.88
CA ILE A 182 -2.18 15.99 -16.81
C ILE A 182 -1.21 16.14 -17.99
N LEU A 183 -1.16 17.32 -18.63
CA LEU A 183 -0.25 17.55 -19.75
C LEU A 183 1.21 17.37 -19.32
N ASN A 184 1.57 17.85 -18.14
CA ASN A 184 2.91 17.60 -17.57
C ASN A 184 3.17 16.08 -17.36
N PHE A 185 2.17 15.28 -16.99
CA PHE A 185 2.33 13.83 -16.86
C PHE A 185 2.52 13.16 -18.22
N ILE A 186 1.78 13.60 -19.25
CA ILE A 186 1.89 13.09 -20.63
C ILE A 186 3.29 13.33 -21.19
N GLU A 187 3.91 14.46 -20.87
CA GLU A 187 5.26 14.79 -21.32
C GLU A 187 6.36 13.98 -20.59
N GLN A 188 6.05 13.43 -19.43
CA GLN A 188 6.98 12.59 -18.67
C GLN A 188 6.97 11.16 -19.20
N SER A 189 8.16 10.59 -19.39
CA SER A 189 8.28 9.16 -19.72
C SER A 189 7.93 8.32 -18.49
N THR A 190 6.84 7.55 -18.56
CA THR A 190 6.44 6.60 -17.54
C THR A 190 6.25 5.21 -18.14
N PRO A 191 6.67 4.13 -17.45
CA PRO A 191 6.37 2.76 -17.87
C PRO A 191 4.93 2.33 -17.54
N HIS A 192 4.18 3.16 -16.80
CA HIS A 192 2.85 2.83 -16.27
C HIS A 192 1.74 3.31 -17.21
N ALA A 193 1.61 2.64 -18.36
CA ALA A 193 0.68 3.01 -19.43
C ALA A 193 -0.78 3.13 -18.98
N TYR A 194 -1.23 2.31 -18.03
CA TYR A 194 -2.57 2.36 -17.46
C TYR A 194 -2.89 3.72 -16.82
N TRP A 195 -1.99 4.23 -15.96
CA TRP A 195 -2.21 5.52 -15.30
C TRP A 195 -2.11 6.69 -16.27
N LEU A 196 -1.28 6.55 -17.30
CA LEU A 196 -1.23 7.53 -18.38
C LEU A 196 -2.56 7.53 -19.16
N ALA A 197 -3.10 6.37 -19.52
CA ALA A 197 -4.39 6.25 -20.21
C ALA A 197 -5.54 6.83 -19.36
N ARG A 198 -5.56 6.52 -18.05
CA ARG A 198 -6.50 7.13 -17.09
C ARG A 198 -6.41 8.66 -17.07
N SER A 199 -5.21 9.19 -17.21
CA SER A 199 -5.00 10.64 -17.26
C SER A 199 -5.50 11.28 -18.56
N PHE A 200 -5.37 10.62 -19.70
CA PHE A 200 -5.99 11.05 -20.95
C PHE A 200 -7.53 11.09 -20.87
N ILE A 201 -8.12 10.07 -20.24
CA ILE A 201 -9.56 10.04 -20.00
C ILE A 201 -9.99 11.22 -19.11
N LEU A 202 -9.25 11.46 -18.02
CA LEU A 202 -9.51 12.60 -17.14
C LEU A 202 -9.34 13.94 -17.86
N LEU A 203 -8.36 14.06 -18.77
CA LEU A 203 -8.17 15.26 -19.60
C LEU A 203 -9.41 15.53 -20.46
N SER A 204 -9.99 14.47 -21.03
CA SER A 204 -11.26 14.59 -21.76
C SER A 204 -12.38 15.12 -20.85
N ASP A 205 -12.51 14.60 -19.61
CA ASP A 205 -13.51 15.07 -18.64
C ASP A 205 -13.27 16.55 -18.28
N VAL A 206 -12.00 16.98 -18.13
CA VAL A 206 -11.60 18.37 -17.90
C VAL A 206 -12.01 19.26 -19.07
N TYR A 207 -11.75 18.83 -20.30
CA TYR A 207 -12.12 19.60 -21.50
C TYR A 207 -13.64 19.72 -21.69
N VAL A 208 -14.40 18.67 -21.35
CA VAL A 208 -15.86 18.76 -21.31
C VAL A 208 -16.33 19.82 -20.30
N ALA A 209 -15.74 19.84 -19.11
CA ALA A 209 -16.06 20.81 -18.08
C ALA A 209 -15.67 22.26 -18.48
N MET A 210 -14.68 22.42 -19.37
CA MET A 210 -14.26 23.70 -19.95
C MET A 210 -14.99 24.06 -21.23
N ASP A 211 -16.03 23.33 -21.61
CA ASP A 211 -16.80 23.47 -22.87
C ASP A 211 -15.96 23.26 -24.16
N LYS A 212 -14.84 22.53 -24.06
CA LYS A 212 -13.96 22.17 -25.19
C LYS A 212 -14.27 20.76 -25.72
N LYS A 213 -15.51 20.50 -26.10
CA LYS A 213 -15.98 19.14 -26.45
C LYS A 213 -15.26 18.50 -27.64
N LEU A 214 -14.83 19.30 -28.61
CA LEU A 214 -14.07 18.81 -29.77
C LEU A 214 -12.70 18.27 -29.37
N ASP A 215 -12.00 18.99 -28.52
CA ASP A 215 -10.70 18.56 -27.99
C ASP A 215 -10.85 17.29 -27.13
N ALA A 216 -11.86 17.25 -26.23
CA ALA A 216 -12.19 16.08 -25.45
C ALA A 216 -12.37 14.82 -26.31
N ARG A 217 -13.15 14.94 -27.39
CA ARG A 217 -13.39 13.83 -28.32
C ARG A 217 -12.11 13.41 -29.04
N GLN A 218 -11.27 14.36 -29.42
CA GLN A 218 -10.04 14.09 -30.18
C GLN A 218 -9.04 13.29 -29.31
N TYR A 219 -8.87 13.66 -28.04
CA TYR A 219 -8.02 12.92 -27.08
C TYR A 219 -8.53 11.49 -26.86
N LEU A 220 -9.85 11.29 -26.71
CA LEU A 220 -10.43 9.95 -26.55
C LEU A 220 -10.21 9.07 -27.79
N LEU A 221 -10.43 9.61 -29.00
CA LEU A 221 -10.19 8.87 -30.24
C LEU A 221 -8.72 8.52 -30.42
N SER A 222 -7.82 9.44 -30.10
CA SER A 222 -6.38 9.16 -30.13
C SER A 222 -6.00 8.06 -29.14
N LEU A 223 -6.55 8.09 -27.92
CA LEU A 223 -6.29 7.05 -26.93
C LEU A 223 -6.84 5.69 -27.39
N GLN A 224 -8.05 5.65 -27.96
CA GLN A 224 -8.66 4.43 -28.51
C GLN A 224 -7.82 3.78 -29.60
N GLN A 225 -7.15 4.58 -30.43
CA GLN A 225 -6.31 4.09 -31.52
C GLN A 225 -4.93 3.57 -31.05
N ASN A 226 -4.43 4.05 -29.89
CA ASN A 226 -3.05 3.81 -29.49
C ASN A 226 -2.91 2.96 -28.21
N TYR A 227 -4.01 2.73 -27.49
CA TYR A 227 -4.00 1.94 -26.26
C TYR A 227 -4.75 0.62 -26.45
N HIS A 228 -4.05 -0.49 -26.28
CA HIS A 228 -4.60 -1.85 -26.44
C HIS A 228 -4.11 -2.72 -25.27
N ALA A 229 -4.91 -2.79 -24.22
CA ALA A 229 -4.69 -3.66 -23.08
C ALA A 229 -6.00 -4.30 -22.66
N ASP A 230 -5.93 -5.45 -22.00
CA ASP A 230 -7.10 -6.15 -21.46
C ASP A 230 -7.42 -5.58 -20.06
N ASP A 231 -8.01 -4.37 -20.06
CA ASP A 231 -8.41 -3.64 -18.84
C ASP A 231 -9.69 -2.80 -19.09
N ASP A 232 -10.01 -1.89 -18.14
CA ASP A 232 -11.25 -1.09 -18.18
C ASP A 232 -11.18 0.17 -19.07
N ILE A 233 -10.04 0.48 -19.67
CA ILE A 233 -9.80 1.73 -20.43
C ILE A 233 -10.71 1.82 -21.65
N GLU A 234 -10.84 0.75 -22.43
CA GLU A 234 -11.69 0.75 -23.63
C GLU A 234 -13.16 1.05 -23.29
N GLN A 235 -13.68 0.42 -22.24
CA GLN A 235 -15.03 0.69 -21.75
C GLN A 235 -15.18 2.16 -21.35
N MET A 236 -14.23 2.69 -20.60
CA MET A 236 -14.24 4.09 -20.13
C MET A 236 -14.22 5.09 -21.30
N ILE A 237 -13.49 4.81 -22.37
CA ILE A 237 -13.45 5.63 -23.59
C ILE A 237 -14.81 5.61 -24.27
N ASN A 238 -15.37 4.42 -24.51
CA ASN A 238 -16.64 4.26 -25.23
C ASN A 238 -17.79 4.98 -24.51
N GLU A 239 -17.90 4.86 -23.19
CA GLU A 239 -18.90 5.55 -22.38
C GLU A 239 -18.85 7.07 -22.53
N ARG A 240 -17.65 7.65 -22.69
CA ARG A 240 -17.46 9.10 -22.86
C ARG A 240 -17.70 9.56 -24.29
N LEU A 241 -17.26 8.78 -25.26
CA LEU A 241 -17.52 9.09 -26.69
C LEU A 241 -19.01 9.08 -27.00
N GLU A 242 -19.80 8.21 -26.36
CA GLU A 242 -21.26 8.21 -26.52
C GLU A 242 -21.91 9.49 -25.97
N LYS A 243 -21.42 10.03 -24.86
CA LYS A 243 -21.91 11.30 -24.30
C LYS A 243 -21.50 12.52 -25.09
N LEU A 244 -20.55 12.39 -26.03
CA LEU A 244 -20.03 13.45 -26.88
C LEU A 244 -20.59 13.39 -28.33
N LYS A 245 -21.55 12.52 -28.58
CA LYS A 245 -22.33 12.50 -29.85
C LYS A 245 -23.35 13.63 -29.86
#